data_10db8fb6f5d1113f5e61e328c271b56b
#
_entry.id   10db8fb6f5d1113f5e61e328c271b56b
#
_cell.length_a   1.000
_cell.length_b   1.000
_cell.length_c   1.000
_cell.angle_alpha   90.00
_cell.angle_beta   90.00
_cell.angle_gamma   90.00
#
_symmetry.space_group_name_H-M   'P 1'
#
loop_
_entity.id
_entity.type
_entity.pdbx_description
1 polymer ?
#
loop_
_entity_poly.entity_id
_entity_poly.type
_entity_poly.pdbx_seq_one_letter_code
_entity_poly.pdbx_strand_id
1 'polypeptide(L)'
;MESIDAVLYINLEHRKDRNEHILHEIHKITHKNIHRIDAVKRDNGVLGCGLSHIKALEYALEHEWKTVLILEDDFTFKSISIDDHIELLFNYDFDVGLLSHNVLRYSDTDNDFVKRVIYSQTTSSYIIKRDYIPVLLQNMRKAMKDMEKNGRRTENCIDIHWVPLMLKDKWYASYPEIGYQYGNHSDIEQGFREYGC
;
A
#
# COMPACT_ATOMS: atom_id res chain seq x y z
N MET A 1 2.04 -17.33 6.77
CA MET A 1 1.22 -16.12 6.59
C MET A 1 -0.28 -16.37 6.85
N GLU A 2 -0.61 -17.05 7.95
CA GLU A 2 -2.02 -17.31 8.35
C GLU A 2 -2.73 -16.03 8.87
N SER A 3 -1.96 -14.98 9.18
CA SER A 3 -2.48 -13.73 9.73
C SER A 3 -3.05 -12.74 8.70
N ILE A 4 -2.88 -13.01 7.40
CA ILE A 4 -3.45 -12.23 6.28
C ILE A 4 -4.54 -13.07 5.62
N ASP A 5 -5.75 -12.54 5.50
CA ASP A 5 -6.88 -13.27 4.91
C ASP A 5 -6.88 -13.21 3.38
N ALA A 6 -6.41 -12.11 2.79
CA ALA A 6 -6.30 -11.95 1.35
C ALA A 6 -5.19 -10.99 0.93
N VAL A 7 -4.66 -11.21 -0.27
CA VAL A 7 -3.76 -10.30 -0.98
C VAL A 7 -4.53 -9.66 -2.12
N LEU A 8 -4.63 -8.33 -2.11
CA LEU A 8 -5.26 -7.54 -3.16
C LEU A 8 -4.17 -6.81 -3.94
N TYR A 9 -4.14 -6.95 -5.26
CA TYR A 9 -3.22 -6.17 -6.07
C TYR A 9 -3.98 -5.29 -7.07
N ILE A 10 -3.53 -4.04 -7.18
CA ILE A 10 -4.15 -3.01 -8.02
C ILE A 10 -3.42 -2.99 -9.36
N ASN A 11 -4.13 -3.20 -10.48
CA ASN A 11 -3.53 -3.23 -11.79
C ASN A 11 -4.47 -2.68 -12.87
N LEU A 12 -3.93 -1.85 -13.78
CA LEU A 12 -4.65 -1.38 -14.97
C LEU A 12 -4.79 -2.51 -15.98
N GLU A 13 -5.97 -2.68 -16.55
CA GLU A 13 -6.30 -3.79 -17.45
C GLU A 13 -5.33 -3.93 -18.64
N HIS A 14 -4.86 -2.82 -19.20
CA HIS A 14 -3.93 -2.81 -20.33
C HIS A 14 -2.48 -3.07 -19.95
N ARG A 15 -2.11 -2.98 -18.65
CA ARG A 15 -0.77 -3.23 -18.15
C ARG A 15 -0.56 -4.73 -17.85
N LYS A 16 -0.55 -5.53 -18.93
CA LYS A 16 -0.32 -6.98 -18.84
C LYS A 16 1.08 -7.30 -18.31
N ASP A 17 2.07 -6.49 -18.70
CA ASP A 17 3.45 -6.54 -18.24
C ASP A 17 3.54 -6.45 -16.71
N ARG A 18 2.88 -5.46 -16.11
CA ARG A 18 2.83 -5.27 -14.67
C ARG A 18 1.99 -6.34 -13.97
N ASN A 19 0.92 -6.83 -14.62
CA ASN A 19 0.14 -7.93 -14.08
C ASN A 19 0.97 -9.22 -13.94
N GLU A 20 1.77 -9.56 -14.95
CA GLU A 20 2.69 -10.71 -14.90
C GLU A 20 3.76 -10.52 -13.81
N HIS A 21 4.33 -9.30 -13.73
CA HIS A 21 5.29 -8.95 -12.70
C HIS A 21 4.75 -9.15 -11.29
N ILE A 22 3.62 -8.52 -10.95
CA ILE A 22 3.09 -8.58 -9.59
C ILE A 22 2.65 -9.98 -9.19
N LEU A 23 2.11 -10.77 -10.12
CA LEU A 23 1.78 -12.18 -9.86
C LEU A 23 3.05 -12.98 -9.56
N HIS A 24 4.16 -12.75 -10.28
CA HIS A 24 5.45 -13.36 -9.96
C HIS A 24 5.92 -12.98 -8.56
N GLU A 25 5.78 -11.72 -8.17
CA GLU A 25 6.15 -11.23 -6.84
C GLU A 25 5.28 -11.87 -5.74
N ILE A 26 3.97 -11.93 -5.92
CA ILE A 26 3.06 -12.53 -4.95
C ILE A 26 3.35 -14.02 -4.74
N HIS A 27 3.83 -14.73 -5.75
CA HIS A 27 4.21 -16.14 -5.60
C HIS A 27 5.45 -16.37 -4.70
N LYS A 28 6.19 -15.33 -4.33
CA LYS A 28 7.30 -15.42 -3.37
C LYS A 28 6.83 -15.54 -1.92
N ILE A 29 5.57 -15.20 -1.66
CA ILE A 29 4.96 -15.32 -0.34
C ILE A 29 4.01 -16.52 -0.29
N THR A 30 3.89 -17.14 0.89
CA THR A 30 3.03 -18.31 1.09
C THR A 30 1.58 -17.88 1.29
N HIS A 31 0.91 -17.43 0.22
CA HIS A 31 -0.50 -17.04 0.27
C HIS A 31 -1.27 -17.48 -0.99
N LYS A 32 -2.53 -17.91 -0.81
CA LYS A 32 -3.35 -18.46 -1.91
C LYS A 32 -4.61 -17.66 -2.23
N ASN A 33 -5.07 -16.80 -1.33
CA ASN A 33 -6.27 -15.98 -1.54
C ASN A 33 -5.87 -14.64 -2.17
N ILE A 34 -5.75 -14.61 -3.50
CA ILE A 34 -5.20 -13.49 -4.27
C ILE A 34 -6.31 -12.93 -5.16
N HIS A 35 -6.53 -11.62 -5.12
CA HIS A 35 -7.54 -10.93 -5.90
C HIS A 35 -6.96 -9.73 -6.64
N ARG A 36 -7.26 -9.65 -7.93
CA ARG A 36 -6.94 -8.49 -8.76
C ARG A 36 -8.03 -7.43 -8.59
N ILE A 37 -7.61 -6.21 -8.32
CA ILE A 37 -8.46 -5.03 -8.31
C ILE A 37 -8.22 -4.26 -9.61
N ASP A 38 -9.24 -4.16 -10.45
CA ASP A 38 -9.18 -3.34 -11.66
C ASP A 38 -8.98 -1.88 -11.29
N ALA A 39 -7.81 -1.35 -11.60
CA ALA A 39 -7.44 0.03 -11.31
C ALA A 39 -8.33 1.02 -12.08
N VAL A 40 -8.61 2.13 -11.42
CA VAL A 40 -9.43 3.22 -11.99
C VAL A 40 -8.55 4.10 -12.88
N LYS A 41 -8.78 4.07 -14.18
CA LYS A 41 -8.08 4.95 -15.12
C LYS A 41 -8.70 6.35 -15.11
N ARG A 42 -7.86 7.38 -14.98
CA ARG A 42 -8.22 8.81 -15.07
C ARG A 42 -7.11 9.55 -15.82
N ASP A 43 -7.44 10.68 -16.47
CA ASP A 43 -6.44 11.58 -17.06
C ASP A 43 -5.48 12.12 -16.00
N ASN A 44 -6.00 12.43 -14.81
CA ASN A 44 -5.18 12.64 -13.62
C ASN A 44 -4.87 11.27 -12.98
N GLY A 45 -3.68 10.74 -13.27
CA GLY A 45 -3.25 9.42 -12.78
C GLY A 45 -3.19 9.32 -11.26
N VAL A 46 -2.87 10.42 -10.55
CA VAL A 46 -2.87 10.46 -9.07
C VAL A 46 -4.29 10.27 -8.53
N LEU A 47 -5.29 10.88 -9.18
CA LEU A 47 -6.70 10.65 -8.84
C LEU A 47 -7.09 9.20 -9.11
N GLY A 48 -6.66 8.64 -10.25
CA GLY A 48 -6.89 7.23 -10.59
C GLY A 48 -6.31 6.28 -9.55
N CYS A 49 -5.07 6.52 -9.11
CA CYS A 49 -4.40 5.77 -8.05
C CYS A 49 -5.22 5.80 -6.75
N GLY A 50 -5.57 6.98 -6.25
CA GLY A 50 -6.34 7.12 -5.01
C GLY A 50 -7.72 6.44 -5.06
N LEU A 51 -8.43 6.57 -6.19
CA LEU A 51 -9.72 5.88 -6.40
C LEU A 51 -9.55 4.34 -6.46
N SER A 52 -8.41 3.87 -6.97
CA SER A 52 -8.11 2.43 -7.02
C SER A 52 -7.88 1.85 -5.63
N HIS A 53 -7.16 2.56 -4.75
CA HIS A 53 -7.00 2.16 -3.35
C HIS A 53 -8.32 2.19 -2.59
N ILE A 54 -9.18 3.19 -2.81
CA ILE A 54 -10.53 3.22 -2.24
C ILE A 54 -11.31 1.97 -2.66
N LYS A 55 -11.30 1.63 -3.96
CA LYS A 55 -11.96 0.42 -4.48
C LYS A 55 -11.43 -0.86 -3.84
N ALA A 56 -10.10 -0.98 -3.64
CA ALA A 56 -9.49 -2.14 -2.98
C ALA A 56 -9.96 -2.28 -1.52
N LEU A 57 -10.03 -1.17 -0.78
CA LEU A 57 -10.50 -1.15 0.60
C LEU A 57 -12.00 -1.48 0.72
N GLU A 58 -12.83 -0.96 -0.19
CA GLU A 58 -14.26 -1.28 -0.26
C GLU A 58 -14.46 -2.77 -0.54
N TYR A 59 -13.73 -3.32 -1.50
CA TYR A 59 -13.74 -4.74 -1.83
C TYR A 59 -13.36 -5.61 -0.63
N ALA A 60 -12.35 -5.22 0.15
CA ALA A 60 -11.97 -5.92 1.38
C ALA A 60 -13.10 -5.94 2.43
N LEU A 61 -13.84 -4.84 2.59
CA LEU A 61 -14.98 -4.78 3.49
C LEU A 61 -16.13 -5.69 3.07
N GLU A 62 -16.42 -5.77 1.77
CA GLU A 62 -17.48 -6.62 1.22
C GLU A 62 -17.24 -8.12 1.49
N HIS A 63 -15.96 -8.53 1.53
CA HIS A 63 -15.56 -9.92 1.79
C HIS A 63 -15.37 -10.27 3.26
N GLU A 64 -15.56 -9.30 4.16
CA GLU A 64 -15.44 -9.49 5.61
C GLU A 64 -14.06 -9.97 6.10
N TRP A 65 -12.99 -9.79 5.32
CA TRP A 65 -11.62 -10.12 5.73
C TRP A 65 -11.14 -9.24 6.88
N LYS A 66 -10.50 -9.86 7.87
CA LYS A 66 -9.99 -9.18 9.07
C LYS A 66 -8.70 -8.41 8.79
N THR A 67 -7.87 -8.93 7.89
CA THR A 67 -6.57 -8.35 7.55
C THR A 67 -6.27 -8.60 6.08
N VAL A 68 -5.94 -7.54 5.34
CA VAL A 68 -5.58 -7.64 3.93
C VAL A 68 -4.23 -7.00 3.66
N LEU A 69 -3.48 -7.59 2.73
CA LEU A 69 -2.30 -7.00 2.11
C LEU A 69 -2.72 -6.34 0.80
N ILE A 70 -2.40 -5.06 0.63
CA ILE A 70 -2.65 -4.31 -0.61
C ILE A 70 -1.31 -4.01 -1.27
N LEU A 71 -1.23 -4.31 -2.58
CA LEU A 71 -0.03 -4.12 -3.42
C LEU A 71 -0.38 -3.33 -4.68
N GLU A 72 0.53 -2.44 -5.10
CA GLU A 72 0.51 -1.88 -6.45
C GLU A 72 1.25 -2.83 -7.41
N ASP A 73 0.96 -2.75 -8.69
CA ASP A 73 1.44 -3.70 -9.70
C ASP A 73 2.92 -3.54 -10.08
N ASP A 74 3.59 -2.53 -9.56
CA ASP A 74 5.04 -2.31 -9.67
C ASP A 74 5.80 -2.60 -8.38
N PHE A 75 5.14 -3.14 -7.36
CA PHE A 75 5.81 -3.57 -6.15
C PHE A 75 6.68 -4.81 -6.41
N THR A 76 7.86 -4.83 -5.80
CA THR A 76 8.84 -5.91 -5.90
C THR A 76 9.35 -6.26 -4.50
N PHE A 77 9.29 -7.54 -4.12
CA PHE A 77 9.89 -8.01 -2.87
C PHE A 77 11.42 -8.10 -2.98
N LYS A 78 12.12 -7.68 -1.93
CA LYS A 78 13.56 -7.90 -1.76
C LYS A 78 13.83 -9.39 -1.44
N SER A 79 15.04 -9.85 -1.75
CA SER A 79 15.47 -11.24 -1.48
C SER A 79 15.82 -11.43 0.00
N ILE A 80 14.83 -11.40 0.87
CA ILE A 80 14.94 -11.67 2.31
C ILE A 80 13.81 -12.62 2.73
N SER A 81 13.81 -13.09 3.97
CA SER A 81 12.72 -13.90 4.55
C SER A 81 11.44 -13.08 4.67
N ILE A 82 10.67 -12.99 3.58
CA ILE A 82 9.51 -12.09 3.46
C ILE A 82 8.46 -12.43 4.51
N ASP A 83 8.09 -13.72 4.59
CA ASP A 83 7.06 -14.19 5.52
C ASP A 83 7.44 -13.89 6.98
N ASP A 84 8.71 -14.11 7.36
CA ASP A 84 9.20 -13.84 8.71
C ASP A 84 9.09 -12.36 9.07
N HIS A 85 9.47 -11.46 8.15
CA HIS A 85 9.38 -10.01 8.38
C HIS A 85 7.93 -9.52 8.45
N ILE A 86 7.03 -10.11 7.66
CA ILE A 86 5.60 -9.81 7.75
C ILE A 86 5.05 -10.27 9.11
N GLU A 87 5.42 -11.47 9.58
CA GLU A 87 4.97 -12.00 10.86
C GLU A 87 5.46 -11.18 12.04
N LEU A 88 6.66 -10.58 11.97
CA LEU A 88 7.14 -9.68 13.02
C LEU A 88 6.21 -8.47 13.25
N LEU A 89 5.56 -7.95 12.21
CA LEU A 89 4.57 -6.89 12.36
C LEU A 89 3.36 -7.35 13.19
N PHE A 90 2.96 -8.61 13.08
CA PHE A 90 1.82 -9.15 13.83
C PHE A 90 2.07 -9.34 15.34
N ASN A 91 3.31 -9.19 15.80
CA ASN A 91 3.63 -9.10 17.23
C ASN A 91 3.19 -7.77 17.85
N TYR A 92 2.80 -6.80 17.02
CA TYR A 92 2.34 -5.48 17.43
C TYR A 92 0.84 -5.32 17.18
N ASP A 93 0.18 -4.57 18.03
CA ASP A 93 -1.20 -4.14 17.81
C ASP A 93 -1.20 -2.95 16.84
N PHE A 94 -1.22 -3.24 15.54
CA PHE A 94 -1.20 -2.24 14.49
C PHE A 94 -2.54 -2.08 13.77
N ASP A 95 -2.80 -0.88 13.26
CA ASP A 95 -3.89 -0.57 12.33
C ASP A 95 -3.43 -0.74 10.89
N VAL A 96 -2.21 -0.23 10.58
CA VAL A 96 -1.55 -0.33 9.26
C VAL A 96 -0.09 -0.72 9.44
N GLY A 97 0.36 -1.71 8.65
CA GLY A 97 1.75 -2.16 8.55
C GLY A 97 2.32 -1.88 7.16
N LEU A 98 3.35 -1.04 7.04
CA LEU A 98 4.01 -0.72 5.77
C LEU A 98 5.09 -1.75 5.48
N LEU A 99 5.10 -2.31 4.26
CA LEU A 99 6.14 -3.24 3.80
C LEU A 99 7.20 -2.53 2.95
N SER A 100 6.82 -1.45 2.27
CA SER A 100 7.71 -0.50 1.61
C SER A 100 7.43 0.90 2.13
N HIS A 101 8.43 1.76 2.06
CA HIS A 101 8.31 3.14 2.52
C HIS A 101 9.34 4.04 1.85
N ASN A 102 8.94 5.28 1.60
CA ASN A 102 9.81 6.35 1.15
C ASN A 102 9.85 7.43 2.24
N VAL A 103 11.05 7.99 2.50
CA VAL A 103 11.25 9.06 3.52
C VAL A 103 10.69 8.66 4.89
N LEU A 104 11.07 7.48 5.41
CA LEU A 104 10.58 7.00 6.71
C LEU A 104 11.17 7.83 7.86
N ARG A 105 10.27 8.42 8.68
CA ARG A 105 10.59 8.91 10.03
C ARG A 105 9.87 8.04 11.03
N TYR A 106 10.56 7.60 12.06
CA TYR A 106 10.03 6.60 12.99
C TYR A 106 10.55 6.83 14.42
N SER A 107 9.92 6.17 15.36
CA SER A 107 10.50 5.82 16.65
C SER A 107 10.81 4.34 16.71
N ASP A 108 11.85 3.98 17.46
CA ASP A 108 12.21 2.59 17.69
C ASP A 108 11.12 1.84 18.47
N THR A 109 11.09 0.54 18.28
CA THR A 109 10.32 -0.41 19.08
C THR A 109 11.30 -1.31 19.85
N ASP A 110 10.81 -2.34 20.50
CA ASP A 110 11.61 -3.40 21.13
C ASP A 110 12.20 -4.40 20.13
N ASN A 111 11.90 -4.23 18.83
CA ASN A 111 12.41 -5.05 17.74
C ASN A 111 13.06 -4.17 16.66
N ASP A 112 14.31 -4.50 16.30
CA ASP A 112 15.07 -3.72 15.31
C ASP A 112 14.45 -3.77 13.89
N PHE A 113 13.67 -4.82 13.58
CA PHE A 113 13.04 -5.02 12.29
C PHE A 113 11.64 -4.43 12.18
N VAL A 114 11.12 -3.79 13.23
CA VAL A 114 9.81 -3.13 13.23
C VAL A 114 9.94 -1.73 13.80
N LYS A 115 9.41 -0.74 13.10
CA LYS A 115 9.46 0.68 13.52
C LYS A 115 8.06 1.25 13.64
N ARG A 116 7.84 2.09 14.64
CA ARG A 116 6.62 2.89 14.79
C ARG A 116 6.69 4.09 13.85
N VAL A 117 5.80 4.15 12.88
CA VAL A 117 5.83 5.19 11.83
C VAL A 117 5.35 6.54 12.38
N ILE A 118 6.13 7.59 12.11
CA ILE A 118 5.79 8.99 12.37
C ILE A 118 5.45 9.70 11.06
N TYR A 119 6.17 9.37 9.98
CA TYR A 119 5.99 9.91 8.66
C TYR A 119 6.52 8.91 7.62
N SER A 120 5.73 8.65 6.59
CA SER A 120 6.17 7.90 5.43
C SER A 120 5.33 8.27 4.21
N GLN A 121 5.89 8.08 3.03
CA GLN A 121 5.22 8.19 1.74
C GLN A 121 5.19 6.83 1.05
N THR A 122 4.55 6.76 -0.09
CA THR A 122 4.22 5.63 -0.94
C THR A 122 3.08 4.75 -0.42
N THR A 123 2.25 4.31 -1.34
CA THR A 123 1.12 3.39 -1.12
C THR A 123 1.37 2.01 -1.73
N SER A 124 2.60 1.75 -2.19
CA SER A 124 2.92 0.59 -3.03
C SER A 124 2.68 -0.76 -2.34
N SER A 125 2.79 -0.81 -1.00
CA SER A 125 2.47 -2.04 -0.24
C SER A 125 2.17 -1.76 1.23
N TYR A 126 1.01 -2.22 1.69
CA TYR A 126 0.63 -2.11 3.09
C TYR A 126 -0.37 -3.18 3.52
N ILE A 127 -0.27 -3.58 4.78
CA ILE A 127 -1.24 -4.44 5.47
C ILE A 127 -2.18 -3.55 6.26
N ILE A 128 -3.47 -3.83 6.21
CA ILE A 128 -4.48 -3.07 6.97
C ILE A 128 -5.44 -4.00 7.71
N LYS A 129 -5.78 -3.64 8.94
CA LYS A 129 -6.82 -4.30 9.73
C LYS A 129 -8.20 -3.78 9.32
N ARG A 130 -9.19 -4.70 9.25
CA ARG A 130 -10.57 -4.39 8.88
C ARG A 130 -11.17 -3.23 9.63
N ASP A 131 -10.99 -3.21 10.95
CA ASP A 131 -11.59 -2.19 11.82
C ASP A 131 -11.07 -0.78 11.52
N TYR A 132 -9.89 -0.67 10.91
CA TYR A 132 -9.29 0.58 10.51
C TYR A 132 -9.65 1.03 9.08
N ILE A 133 -10.14 0.13 8.23
CA ILE A 133 -10.52 0.45 6.84
C ILE A 133 -11.48 1.65 6.76
N PRO A 134 -12.54 1.78 7.58
CA PRO A 134 -13.44 2.95 7.52
C PRO A 134 -12.73 4.28 7.76
N VAL A 135 -11.73 4.32 8.66
CA VAL A 135 -10.94 5.53 8.96
C VAL A 135 -10.10 5.92 7.73
N LEU A 136 -9.41 4.94 7.13
CA LEU A 136 -8.57 5.18 5.95
C LEU A 136 -9.42 5.56 4.74
N LEU A 137 -10.57 4.91 4.52
CA LEU A 137 -11.52 5.27 3.47
C LEU A 137 -12.01 6.71 3.59
N GLN A 138 -12.38 7.14 4.79
CA GLN A 138 -12.81 8.53 5.02
C GLN A 138 -11.69 9.52 4.65
N ASN A 139 -10.46 9.23 5.05
CA ASN A 139 -9.28 10.03 4.74
C ASN A 139 -9.04 10.13 3.22
N MET A 140 -8.97 8.97 2.53
CA MET A 140 -8.71 8.91 1.09
C MET A 140 -9.84 9.53 0.27
N ARG A 141 -11.11 9.28 0.62
CA ARG A 141 -12.27 9.90 -0.05
C ARG A 141 -12.25 11.42 0.05
N LYS A 142 -11.84 11.96 1.21
CA LYS A 142 -11.66 13.41 1.38
C LYS A 142 -10.57 13.95 0.45
N ALA A 143 -9.40 13.28 0.41
CA ALA A 143 -8.30 13.66 -0.47
C ALA A 143 -8.73 13.67 -1.95
N MET A 144 -9.43 12.62 -2.40
CA MET A 144 -9.89 12.52 -3.79
C MET A 144 -10.94 13.57 -4.13
N LYS A 145 -11.90 13.83 -3.24
CA LYS A 145 -12.89 14.90 -3.41
C LYS A 145 -12.23 16.28 -3.50
N ASP A 146 -11.23 16.54 -2.69
CA ASP A 146 -10.47 17.79 -2.72
C ASP A 146 -9.64 17.90 -4.01
N MET A 147 -9.09 16.81 -4.51
CA MET A 147 -8.37 16.75 -5.79
C MET A 147 -9.29 16.98 -7.00
N GLU A 148 -10.48 16.39 -7.01
CA GLU A 148 -11.48 16.63 -8.07
C GLU A 148 -11.93 18.09 -8.13
N LYS A 149 -12.11 18.73 -6.96
CA LYS A 149 -12.57 20.11 -6.87
C LYS A 149 -11.48 21.13 -7.19
N ASN A 150 -10.26 20.91 -6.71
CA ASN A 150 -9.19 21.92 -6.66
C ASN A 150 -7.98 21.57 -7.55
N GLY A 151 -8.05 20.45 -8.29
CA GLY A 151 -6.94 19.93 -9.07
C GLY A 151 -5.89 19.21 -8.22
N ARG A 152 -4.89 18.64 -8.90
CA ARG A 152 -3.76 17.93 -8.26
C ARG A 152 -2.91 18.92 -7.45
N ARG A 153 -2.76 18.62 -6.17
CA ARG A 153 -1.82 19.25 -5.24
C ARG A 153 -1.13 18.17 -4.42
N THR A 154 0.08 18.42 -3.96
CA THR A 154 0.84 17.45 -3.16
C THR A 154 0.05 17.02 -1.91
N GLU A 155 -0.57 17.96 -1.22
CA GLU A 155 -1.34 17.71 0.01
C GLU A 155 -2.58 16.85 -0.18
N ASN A 156 -3.07 16.65 -1.41
CA ASN A 156 -4.20 15.78 -1.70
C ASN A 156 -3.82 14.46 -2.39
N CYS A 157 -2.52 14.16 -2.53
CA CYS A 157 -2.06 12.80 -2.81
C CYS A 157 -2.31 11.91 -1.59
N ILE A 158 -2.81 10.69 -1.78
CA ILE A 158 -3.26 9.84 -0.67
C ILE A 158 -2.13 9.49 0.30
N ASP A 159 -0.91 9.31 -0.19
CA ASP A 159 0.31 9.02 0.59
C ASP A 159 0.82 10.23 1.41
N ILE A 160 0.37 11.42 1.11
CA ILE A 160 0.60 12.62 1.93
C ILE A 160 -0.61 12.89 2.84
N HIS A 161 -1.83 12.69 2.31
CA HIS A 161 -3.05 13.00 3.05
C HIS A 161 -3.24 12.08 4.28
N TRP A 162 -2.69 10.87 4.26
CA TRP A 162 -2.76 9.94 5.38
C TRP A 162 -1.72 10.19 6.48
N VAL A 163 -0.69 11.05 6.24
CA VAL A 163 0.39 11.33 7.22
C VAL A 163 -0.14 11.74 8.61
N PRO A 164 -1.17 12.58 8.76
CA PRO A 164 -1.73 12.89 10.08
C PRO A 164 -2.26 11.67 10.85
N LEU A 165 -2.67 10.60 10.15
CA LEU A 165 -3.12 9.36 10.77
C LEU A 165 -1.95 8.59 11.38
N MET A 166 -0.75 8.64 10.79
CA MET A 166 0.44 7.98 11.32
C MET A 166 0.83 8.49 12.70
N LEU A 167 0.61 9.79 12.95
CA LEU A 167 0.91 10.41 14.26
C LEU A 167 -0.11 10.01 15.33
N LYS A 168 -1.36 9.79 14.92
CA LYS A 168 -2.48 9.56 15.82
C LYS A 168 -2.72 8.08 16.10
N ASP A 169 -2.62 7.26 15.05
CA ASP A 169 -3.08 5.88 15.05
C ASP A 169 -1.88 4.91 14.97
N LYS A 170 -2.09 3.59 15.05
CA LYS A 170 -1.05 2.57 15.22
C LYS A 170 -0.45 2.13 13.88
N TRP A 171 0.44 2.94 13.31
CA TRP A 171 1.15 2.64 12.08
C TRP A 171 2.55 2.11 12.35
N TYR A 172 2.87 0.96 11.79
CA TYR A 172 4.20 0.34 11.91
C TYR A 172 4.76 0.04 10.52
N ALA A 173 6.07 -0.15 10.43
CA ALA A 173 6.76 -0.49 9.20
C ALA A 173 7.76 -1.61 9.44
N SER A 174 7.91 -2.50 8.47
CA SER A 174 9.06 -3.39 8.39
C SER A 174 10.33 -2.57 8.14
N TYR A 175 11.44 -2.89 8.84
CA TYR A 175 12.70 -2.18 8.71
C TYR A 175 13.89 -3.17 8.70
N PRO A 176 14.79 -3.09 7.70
CA PRO A 176 14.62 -2.31 6.49
C PRO A 176 13.33 -2.70 5.73
N GLU A 177 12.94 -1.90 4.75
CA GLU A 177 11.79 -2.23 3.90
C GLU A 177 11.99 -3.56 3.17
N ILE A 178 10.94 -4.37 3.09
CA ILE A 178 10.99 -5.71 2.47
C ILE A 178 10.61 -5.70 0.99
N GLY A 179 10.34 -4.53 0.44
CA GLY A 179 10.05 -4.35 -0.97
C GLY A 179 10.21 -2.90 -1.41
N TYR A 180 10.09 -2.69 -2.69
CA TYR A 180 10.25 -1.39 -3.36
C TYR A 180 9.41 -1.33 -4.63
N GLN A 181 9.22 -0.13 -5.20
CA GLN A 181 8.67 0.04 -6.54
C GLN A 181 9.79 -0.04 -7.57
N TYR A 182 9.72 -1.00 -8.49
CA TYR A 182 10.73 -1.09 -9.55
C TYR A 182 10.56 0.01 -10.60
N GLY A 183 11.70 0.50 -11.13
CA GLY A 183 11.74 1.53 -12.16
C GLY A 183 11.08 1.07 -13.45
N ASN A 184 10.06 1.83 -13.91
CA ASN A 184 9.31 1.45 -15.09
C ASN A 184 8.54 2.68 -15.65
N HIS A 185 7.85 2.50 -16.78
CA HIS A 185 7.01 3.55 -17.35
C HIS A 185 5.78 3.78 -16.45
N SER A 186 5.71 4.97 -15.84
CA SER A 186 4.60 5.38 -14.99
C SER A 186 3.45 5.94 -15.84
N ASP A 187 2.26 5.34 -15.72
CA ASP A 187 1.02 5.89 -16.29
C ASP A 187 0.57 7.17 -15.58
N ILE A 188 1.02 7.37 -14.33
CA ILE A 188 0.70 8.57 -13.53
C ILE A 188 1.51 9.78 -14.01
N GLU A 189 2.82 9.58 -14.26
CA GLU A 189 3.75 10.66 -14.60
C GLU A 189 4.14 10.69 -16.08
N GLN A 190 3.56 9.79 -16.88
CA GLN A 190 3.74 9.67 -18.34
C GLN A 190 5.23 9.61 -18.78
N GLY A 191 6.02 8.79 -18.08
CA GLY A 191 7.44 8.63 -18.37
C GLY A 191 8.08 7.53 -17.54
N PHE A 192 9.32 7.19 -17.86
CA PHE A 192 10.11 6.26 -17.06
C PHE A 192 10.44 6.90 -15.70
N ARG A 193 10.20 6.17 -14.63
CA ARG A 193 10.49 6.57 -13.25
C ARG A 193 11.20 5.46 -12.51
N GLU A 194 12.14 5.86 -11.69
CA GLU A 194 12.85 5.01 -10.76
C GLU A 194 12.65 5.63 -9.38
N TYR A 195 11.82 4.99 -8.57
CA TYR A 195 11.40 5.57 -7.28
C TYR A 195 12.39 5.27 -6.16
N GLY A 196 13.21 4.23 -6.30
CA GLY A 196 14.31 3.90 -5.36
C GLY A 196 13.86 3.55 -3.93
N CYS A 197 12.58 3.23 -3.75
CA CYS A 197 11.99 2.95 -2.44
C CYS A 197 11.26 1.60 -2.43
#